data_6d6629aadd52234c813f8162394b190b
#
_entry.id   6d6629aadd52234c813f8162394b190b
#
_cell.length_a   1.000
_cell.length_b   1.000
_cell.length_c   1.000
_cell.angle_alpha   90.00
_cell.angle_beta   90.00
_cell.angle_gamma   90.00
#
_symmetry.space_group_name_H-M   'P 1'
#
loop_
_entity.id
_entity.type
_entity.pdbx_description
1 polymer ?
#
loop_
_entity_poly.entity_id
_entity_poly.type
_entity_poly.pdbx_seq_one_letter_code
_entity_poly.pdbx_strand_id
1 'polypeptide(L)'
;MKKRDIFILNSNLIAEDQPIDIWNTDKKKVEENQSSEKNIIEENDNKKKLFESDIYKMQSDKKNNEIELDQDLSSRELKIFGLYDPEDYSLDINMWINSDGDQLRNLFTKLSKIKLSDDAIELAEITILTNAYYPKKNITEQEFLKFKSDLMIKNSNLDLIEEYLIKNQIININPELFEHFVNEYLSDYNIDKACDIFSKNSEPISNNYLSKFNIYCLIKNGKSDQAQLVYDLKKELGFNDKYFEKKINFLLGFETEVDQEISEKNILDFHLAREANPDFIFEPKNSTKKIIWRYLSSSNLLNSFKEIDISELKKISTIETAVHNKNYPEKDLLEVYKRFQFSINQLLDAKSSLNSLTNVESRALIYQKILLESEMVEKLKLLKILKDLFKKDKIENAFDVELKKFLKEMNPLEIPDNLTSFYYTNINIEKNKDQKIKFNNDILHQSKLINYFNGDYSKNKIEKDINNFLKKITKNKKYFLSKKDIIFLESLRSDGIEIDKKYDNLYKIEPSEIPTDIQVMINNNEKGAALVRLVEVIGQDELDRIDEDTIYFIISTLNQLNIDVIRNKILLEVLPLKV
;
A
#
# COMPACT_ATOMS: atom_id res chain seq x y z
N MET A 1 -21.29 -26.13 -37.04
CA MET A 1 -20.98 -27.57 -37.08
C MET A 1 -19.59 -27.77 -37.64
N LYS A 2 -18.60 -28.05 -36.77
CA LYS A 2 -17.36 -28.78 -37.06
C LYS A 2 -16.77 -29.18 -35.70
N LYS A 3 -16.83 -30.47 -35.43
CA LYS A 3 -16.23 -31.17 -34.29
C LYS A 3 -14.70 -31.03 -34.38
N ARG A 4 -14.04 -30.82 -33.28
CA ARG A 4 -12.61 -31.05 -33.09
C ARG A 4 -12.44 -32.20 -32.10
N ASP A 5 -11.82 -33.24 -32.59
CA ASP A 5 -11.52 -34.47 -31.89
C ASP A 5 -10.43 -34.26 -30.86
N ILE A 6 -10.68 -34.79 -29.67
CA ILE A 6 -9.72 -34.85 -28.56
C ILE A 6 -8.97 -36.18 -28.72
N PHE A 7 -7.67 -36.10 -28.96
CA PHE A 7 -6.77 -37.26 -28.84
C PHE A 7 -6.40 -37.49 -27.39
N ILE A 8 -6.85 -38.58 -26.84
CA ILE A 8 -6.40 -39.12 -25.56
C ILE A 8 -5.24 -40.06 -25.87
N LEU A 9 -4.03 -39.70 -25.39
CA LEU A 9 -2.89 -40.59 -25.32
C LEU A 9 -2.79 -41.14 -23.90
N ASN A 10 -3.18 -42.40 -23.73
CA ASN A 10 -2.82 -43.22 -22.59
C ASN A 10 -1.34 -43.61 -22.71
N SER A 11 -0.54 -43.30 -21.72
CA SER A 11 0.70 -44.00 -21.42
C SER A 11 0.78 -44.27 -19.92
N ASN A 12 0.46 -45.49 -19.56
CA ASN A 12 0.82 -46.10 -18.28
C ASN A 12 2.35 -46.26 -18.23
N LEU A 13 2.98 -45.62 -17.26
CA LEU A 13 4.27 -46.06 -16.74
C LEU A 13 4.24 -45.88 -15.22
N ILE A 14 4.10 -47.00 -14.56
CA ILE A 14 4.26 -47.19 -13.12
C ILE A 14 5.76 -47.16 -12.85
N ALA A 15 6.19 -46.23 -12.03
CA ALA A 15 7.43 -46.34 -11.27
C ALA A 15 7.15 -45.80 -9.86
N GLU A 16 6.97 -46.74 -8.94
CA GLU A 16 7.00 -46.51 -7.51
C GLU A 16 8.46 -46.29 -7.13
N ASP A 17 8.84 -45.03 -6.86
CA ASP A 17 10.03 -44.72 -6.08
C ASP A 17 9.57 -44.27 -4.69
N GLN A 18 9.73 -45.19 -3.71
CA GLN A 18 9.60 -44.85 -2.30
C GLN A 18 10.81 -44.00 -1.85
N PRO A 19 10.60 -42.96 -1.04
CA PRO A 19 11.71 -42.19 -0.52
C PRO A 19 12.63 -43.04 0.38
N ILE A 20 13.91 -43.05 0.06
CA ILE A 20 14.96 -43.73 0.81
C ILE A 20 15.24 -42.94 2.09
N ASP A 21 14.99 -43.55 3.25
CA ASP A 21 15.36 -43.01 4.55
C ASP A 21 16.87 -43.20 4.77
N ILE A 22 17.62 -42.11 4.62
CA ILE A 22 19.09 -42.06 4.75
C ILE A 22 19.58 -42.14 6.22
N TRP A 23 18.69 -42.26 7.20
CA TRP A 23 19.05 -42.29 8.62
C TRP A 23 19.00 -43.70 9.25
N ASN A 24 18.66 -44.75 8.49
CA ASN A 24 18.57 -46.11 8.99
C ASN A 24 19.77 -46.95 8.50
N THR A 25 20.91 -46.80 9.13
CA THR A 25 22.05 -47.68 8.91
C THR A 25 21.87 -48.98 9.70
N ASP A 26 21.50 -50.01 8.96
CA ASP A 26 21.38 -51.38 9.45
C ASP A 26 22.60 -51.87 10.20
N LYS A 27 22.35 -52.36 11.42
CA LYS A 27 23.24 -53.22 12.15
C LYS A 27 23.28 -54.58 11.45
N LYS A 28 24.33 -54.85 10.68
CA LYS A 28 24.64 -56.23 10.26
C LYS A 28 25.19 -57.02 11.42
N LYS A 29 24.48 -58.11 11.76
CA LYS A 29 24.91 -59.22 12.60
C LYS A 29 26.18 -59.87 12.03
N VAL A 30 27.15 -60.11 12.88
CA VAL A 30 28.11 -61.17 12.69
C VAL A 30 28.00 -62.10 13.90
N GLU A 31 27.63 -63.31 13.59
CA GLU A 31 27.56 -64.47 14.54
C GLU A 31 28.93 -65.09 14.78
N GLU A 32 29.05 -65.58 16.03
CA GLU A 32 29.78 -66.71 16.51
C GLU A 32 31.33 -66.73 16.60
N ASN A 33 31.85 -66.79 17.75
CA ASN A 33 32.26 -68.11 18.30
C ASN A 33 32.56 -68.06 19.80
N GLN A 34 32.15 -69.17 20.46
CA GLN A 34 32.20 -69.51 21.84
C GLN A 34 33.66 -69.73 22.36
N SER A 35 33.93 -69.43 23.61
CA SER A 35 34.27 -70.45 24.60
C SER A 35 34.53 -69.84 26.01
N SER A 36 33.68 -70.24 26.92
CA SER A 36 33.92 -70.71 28.31
C SER A 36 35.20 -70.24 29.04
N GLU A 37 35.07 -69.72 30.25
CA GLU A 37 34.93 -70.40 31.52
C GLU A 37 34.86 -69.46 32.73
N LYS A 38 34.16 -69.96 33.72
CA LYS A 38 33.88 -69.54 35.08
C LYS A 38 35.11 -69.13 35.91
N ASN A 39 34.95 -68.20 36.84
CA ASN A 39 34.84 -68.40 38.32
C ASN A 39 35.13 -67.09 39.06
N ILE A 40 34.25 -66.63 39.90
CA ILE A 40 34.11 -66.69 41.35
C ILE A 40 35.06 -65.76 42.13
N ILE A 41 34.45 -64.80 42.85
CA ILE A 41 34.67 -64.33 44.26
C ILE A 41 36.00 -63.60 44.56
N GLU A 42 35.97 -62.38 45.02
CA GLU A 42 35.93 -61.87 46.39
C GLU A 42 36.31 -60.38 46.45
N GLU A 43 35.70 -59.71 47.39
CA GLU A 43 35.98 -58.35 47.85
C GLU A 43 37.47 -58.18 48.24
N ASN A 44 38.03 -57.02 47.86
CA ASN A 44 38.79 -56.24 48.86
C ASN A 44 39.11 -54.81 48.34
N ASP A 45 38.89 -53.88 49.22
CA ASP A 45 39.37 -52.51 49.16
C ASP A 45 40.87 -52.45 48.84
N ASN A 46 41.18 -51.64 47.79
CA ASN A 46 42.38 -50.81 47.86
C ASN A 46 42.45 -49.83 46.68
N LYS A 47 42.74 -48.58 47.00
CA LYS A 47 43.06 -47.43 46.13
C LYS A 47 43.87 -47.89 44.91
N LYS A 48 43.25 -47.77 43.70
CA LYS A 48 43.98 -47.75 42.44
C LYS A 48 43.95 -46.37 41.84
N LYS A 49 45.13 -45.78 41.78
CA LYS A 49 45.44 -44.64 40.88
C LYS A 49 44.98 -45.00 39.50
N LEU A 50 43.99 -44.22 38.98
CA LEU A 50 43.64 -44.23 37.58
C LEU A 50 44.82 -43.67 36.78
N PHE A 51 45.35 -44.47 35.88
CA PHE A 51 46.28 -44.01 34.85
C PHE A 51 45.50 -43.10 33.93
N GLU A 52 45.68 -41.81 34.07
CA GLU A 52 45.23 -40.83 33.04
C GLU A 52 46.06 -41.11 31.79
N SER A 53 45.37 -41.33 30.67
CA SER A 53 46.03 -41.49 29.38
C SER A 53 46.72 -40.20 29.00
N ASP A 54 47.86 -40.26 28.31
CA ASP A 54 48.63 -39.08 27.86
C ASP A 54 47.83 -38.16 26.97
N ILE A 55 46.72 -38.63 26.43
CA ILE A 55 45.74 -37.81 25.66
C ILE A 55 45.00 -36.81 26.56
N TYR A 56 44.70 -37.19 27.82
CA TYR A 56 44.07 -36.28 28.78
C TYR A 56 45.05 -35.24 29.34
N LYS A 57 46.33 -35.55 29.40
CA LYS A 57 47.40 -34.62 29.86
C LYS A 57 47.67 -33.53 28.78
N MET A 58 47.51 -33.85 27.50
CA MET A 58 47.65 -32.88 26.42
C MET A 58 46.48 -31.87 26.35
N GLN A 59 45.33 -32.17 26.98
CA GLN A 59 44.19 -31.25 27.06
C GLN A 59 44.24 -30.29 28.25
N SER A 60 45.05 -30.56 29.27
CA SER A 60 45.11 -29.75 30.49
C SER A 60 46.05 -28.54 30.42
N ASP A 61 46.90 -28.44 29.39
CA ASP A 61 47.85 -27.32 29.23
C ASP A 61 47.46 -26.28 28.19
N LYS A 62 46.24 -26.38 27.62
CA LYS A 62 45.67 -25.24 26.90
C LYS A 62 45.06 -24.34 27.96
N LYS A 63 45.75 -23.22 28.24
CA LYS A 63 45.20 -22.01 28.86
C LYS A 63 43.76 -21.86 28.42
N ASN A 64 42.86 -21.55 29.37
CA ASN A 64 41.54 -20.98 29.13
C ASN A 64 41.66 -19.78 28.18
N ASN A 65 41.74 -20.04 26.91
CA ASN A 65 41.10 -19.16 25.96
C ASN A 65 39.63 -19.49 26.15
N GLU A 66 38.91 -18.66 26.88
CA GLU A 66 37.50 -18.50 26.71
C GLU A 66 37.32 -18.50 25.20
N ILE A 67 36.66 -19.54 24.70
CA ILE A 67 36.03 -19.44 23.39
C ILE A 67 34.99 -18.35 23.65
N GLU A 68 35.35 -17.10 23.44
CA GLU A 68 34.37 -16.09 23.07
C GLU A 68 33.65 -16.73 21.89
N LEU A 69 32.51 -17.31 22.17
CA LEU A 69 31.52 -17.59 21.15
C LEU A 69 31.33 -16.25 20.50
N ASP A 70 31.97 -16.11 19.35
CA ASP A 70 31.80 -14.97 18.49
C ASP A 70 30.31 -14.98 18.17
N GLN A 71 29.54 -14.25 18.99
CA GLN A 71 28.11 -14.04 18.77
C GLN A 71 27.87 -13.30 17.43
N ASP A 72 28.94 -12.84 16.80
CA ASP A 72 28.90 -12.26 15.45
C ASP A 72 28.97 -13.32 14.34
N LEU A 73 29.20 -14.59 14.64
CA LEU A 73 29.11 -15.70 13.67
C LEU A 73 27.75 -16.41 13.65
N SER A 74 26.77 -15.99 14.47
CA SER A 74 25.41 -16.16 14.07
C SER A 74 25.25 -15.28 12.82
N SER A 75 25.28 -15.90 11.66
CA SER A 75 24.85 -15.29 10.42
C SER A 75 23.53 -14.57 10.72
N ARG A 76 23.59 -13.26 10.98
CA ARG A 76 22.45 -12.41 10.80
C ARG A 76 22.18 -12.55 9.31
N GLU A 77 21.35 -13.50 8.94
CA GLU A 77 20.74 -13.49 7.62
C GLU A 77 20.23 -12.07 7.47
N LEU A 78 20.87 -11.32 6.59
CA LEU A 78 20.45 -9.95 6.28
C LEU A 78 19.06 -10.10 5.71
N LYS A 79 18.06 -9.93 6.57
CA LYS A 79 16.67 -10.07 6.18
C LYS A 79 16.34 -8.96 5.19
N ILE A 80 15.84 -9.37 4.05
CA ILE A 80 15.41 -8.48 2.97
C ILE A 80 13.89 -8.45 3.01
N PHE A 81 13.33 -7.25 3.10
CA PHE A 81 11.89 -7.04 3.14
C PHE A 81 11.44 -6.24 1.92
N GLY A 82 10.68 -6.87 1.04
CA GLY A 82 10.16 -6.23 -0.16
C GLY A 82 9.23 -7.15 -0.95
N LEU A 83 8.69 -6.65 -2.05
CA LEU A 83 7.83 -7.37 -2.98
C LEU A 83 8.49 -7.57 -4.35
N TYR A 84 9.17 -6.54 -4.85
CA TYR A 84 9.65 -6.49 -6.22
C TYR A 84 11.09 -6.97 -6.33
N ASP A 85 11.42 -7.64 -7.43
CA ASP A 85 12.79 -7.94 -7.79
C ASP A 85 13.51 -6.64 -8.23
N PRO A 86 14.68 -6.32 -7.69
CA PRO A 86 15.39 -5.10 -8.09
C PRO A 86 15.76 -5.09 -9.58
N GLU A 87 16.02 -6.24 -10.20
CA GLU A 87 16.36 -6.34 -11.63
C GLU A 87 15.20 -5.91 -12.53
N ASP A 88 13.95 -6.14 -12.13
CA ASP A 88 12.76 -5.74 -12.87
C ASP A 88 12.65 -4.21 -13.07
N TYR A 89 13.33 -3.43 -12.24
CA TYR A 89 13.29 -1.96 -12.24
C TYR A 89 14.67 -1.30 -12.50
N SER A 90 15.67 -2.05 -12.95
CA SER A 90 17.05 -1.58 -13.07
C SER A 90 17.64 -1.06 -11.76
N LEU A 91 17.23 -1.66 -10.66
CA LEU A 91 17.73 -1.39 -9.31
C LEU A 91 18.70 -2.49 -8.89
N ASP A 92 19.29 -2.36 -7.72
CA ASP A 92 20.10 -3.43 -7.13
C ASP A 92 19.77 -3.62 -5.63
N ILE A 93 20.11 -4.79 -5.12
CA ILE A 93 19.85 -5.17 -3.73
C ILE A 93 20.53 -4.23 -2.71
N ASN A 94 21.56 -3.49 -3.14
CA ASN A 94 22.33 -2.57 -2.32
C ASN A 94 21.86 -1.10 -2.45
N MET A 95 20.74 -0.83 -3.11
CA MET A 95 20.28 0.51 -3.45
C MET A 95 20.19 1.49 -2.26
N TRP A 96 20.09 0.99 -1.04
CA TRP A 96 20.01 1.80 0.19
C TRP A 96 21.31 1.83 0.99
N ILE A 97 22.28 0.98 0.70
CA ILE A 97 23.44 0.75 1.57
C ILE A 97 24.24 2.02 1.87
N ASN A 98 24.37 2.91 0.88
CA ASN A 98 25.11 4.16 0.99
C ASN A 98 24.26 5.33 1.54
N SER A 99 22.95 5.15 1.61
CA SER A 99 22.04 6.23 2.02
C SER A 99 22.24 6.60 3.49
N ASP A 100 22.22 7.90 3.77
CA ASP A 100 22.32 8.44 5.13
C ASP A 100 20.94 8.52 5.80
N GLY A 101 20.81 7.94 7.00
CA GLY A 101 19.56 7.93 7.76
C GLY A 101 19.02 9.31 8.10
N ASP A 102 19.87 10.30 8.34
CA ASP A 102 19.44 11.67 8.64
C ASP A 102 18.80 12.33 7.41
N GLN A 103 19.34 12.06 6.22
CA GLN A 103 18.73 12.52 4.97
C GLN A 103 17.39 11.81 4.73
N LEU A 104 17.35 10.49 4.94
CA LEU A 104 16.11 9.70 4.77
C LEU A 104 15.00 10.17 5.71
N ARG A 105 15.30 10.47 7.00
CA ARG A 105 14.33 11.05 7.94
C ARG A 105 13.72 12.34 7.41
N ASN A 106 14.56 13.23 6.88
CA ASN A 106 14.10 14.48 6.31
C ASN A 106 13.18 14.26 5.10
N LEU A 107 13.56 13.38 4.18
CA LEU A 107 12.79 13.05 2.98
C LEU A 107 11.44 12.42 3.34
N PHE A 108 11.43 11.37 4.16
CA PHE A 108 10.18 10.72 4.58
C PHE A 108 9.27 11.66 5.41
N THR A 109 9.85 12.53 6.25
CA THR A 109 9.07 13.55 6.98
C THR A 109 8.40 14.54 6.03
N LYS A 110 9.05 14.92 4.94
CA LYS A 110 8.44 15.79 3.93
C LYS A 110 7.36 15.03 3.15
N LEU A 111 7.66 13.81 2.70
CA LEU A 111 6.69 12.97 1.98
C LEU A 111 5.43 12.70 2.82
N SER A 112 5.56 12.53 4.14
CA SER A 112 4.39 12.32 5.01
C SER A 112 3.40 13.49 5.00
N LYS A 113 3.85 14.71 4.71
CA LYS A 113 3.03 15.93 4.69
C LYS A 113 2.43 16.29 3.34
N ILE A 114 2.94 15.71 2.25
CA ILE A 114 2.51 16.00 0.88
C ILE A 114 1.47 14.96 0.45
N LYS A 115 0.38 15.40 -0.18
CA LYS A 115 -0.51 14.48 -0.89
C LYS A 115 0.16 14.16 -2.24
N LEU A 116 0.58 12.92 -2.43
CA LEU A 116 1.23 12.48 -3.65
C LEU A 116 0.21 12.29 -4.79
N SER A 117 0.65 12.49 -6.03
CA SER A 117 -0.08 12.08 -7.24
C SER A 117 -0.03 10.56 -7.40
N ASP A 118 -0.86 10.01 -8.29
CA ASP A 118 -0.86 8.58 -8.56
C ASP A 118 0.50 8.10 -9.11
N ASP A 119 1.13 8.90 -9.99
CA ASP A 119 2.47 8.62 -10.53
C ASP A 119 3.56 8.66 -9.45
N ALA A 120 3.48 9.63 -8.54
CA ALA A 120 4.41 9.72 -7.40
C ALA A 120 4.22 8.56 -6.42
N ILE A 121 2.99 8.11 -6.19
CA ILE A 121 2.68 6.94 -5.37
C ILE A 121 3.29 5.69 -5.98
N GLU A 122 3.11 5.46 -7.29
CA GLU A 122 3.66 4.30 -7.96
C GLU A 122 5.19 4.27 -7.87
N LEU A 123 5.87 5.38 -8.12
CA LEU A 123 7.33 5.47 -7.97
C LEU A 123 7.77 5.23 -6.52
N ALA A 124 7.03 5.74 -5.55
CA ALA A 124 7.28 5.52 -4.13
C ALA A 124 7.14 4.04 -3.76
N GLU A 125 6.08 3.38 -4.21
CA GLU A 125 5.82 1.94 -3.97
C GLU A 125 6.94 1.08 -4.58
N ILE A 126 7.32 1.33 -5.84
CA ILE A 126 8.47 0.64 -6.47
C ILE A 126 9.73 0.83 -5.62
N THR A 127 10.01 2.08 -5.21
CA THR A 127 11.23 2.40 -4.47
C THR A 127 11.32 1.71 -3.12
N ILE A 128 10.23 1.74 -2.33
CA ILE A 128 10.25 1.21 -0.95
C ILE A 128 10.00 -0.29 -0.88
N LEU A 129 9.29 -0.87 -1.86
CA LEU A 129 8.93 -2.29 -1.87
C LEU A 129 9.88 -3.16 -2.69
N THR A 130 10.88 -2.58 -3.36
CA THR A 130 11.95 -3.36 -3.98
C THR A 130 12.78 -4.07 -2.93
N ASN A 131 13.09 -5.36 -3.17
CA ASN A 131 13.92 -6.19 -2.31
C ASN A 131 15.33 -5.58 -2.21
N ALA A 132 15.70 -5.10 -1.04
CA ALA A 132 17.01 -4.48 -0.83
C ALA A 132 17.41 -4.52 0.65
N TYR A 133 18.72 -4.48 0.87
CA TYR A 133 19.26 -4.31 2.21
C TYR A 133 18.94 -2.92 2.74
N TYR A 134 18.67 -2.81 4.05
CA TYR A 134 18.44 -1.52 4.68
C TYR A 134 19.72 -0.67 4.77
N PRO A 135 19.61 0.66 4.84
CA PRO A 135 20.76 1.55 5.01
C PRO A 135 21.41 1.33 6.38
N LYS A 136 22.76 1.37 6.42
CA LYS A 136 23.53 1.09 7.63
C LYS A 136 23.97 2.35 8.39
N LYS A 137 23.95 3.51 7.72
CA LYS A 137 24.50 4.74 8.25
C LYS A 137 23.41 5.57 8.93
N ASN A 138 23.60 5.89 10.22
CA ASN A 138 22.73 6.76 11.02
C ASN A 138 21.24 6.34 11.11
N ILE A 139 20.91 5.05 10.90
CA ILE A 139 19.53 4.54 10.96
C ILE A 139 19.52 3.08 11.37
N THR A 140 18.50 2.66 12.09
CA THR A 140 18.26 1.28 12.42
C THR A 140 17.34 0.60 11.40
N GLU A 141 17.41 -0.73 11.31
CA GLU A 141 16.49 -1.54 10.49
C GLU A 141 15.03 -1.26 10.84
N GLN A 142 14.70 -1.25 12.13
CA GLN A 142 13.34 -1.00 12.61
C GLN A 142 12.82 0.37 12.20
N GLU A 143 13.65 1.40 12.28
CA GLU A 143 13.27 2.76 11.86
C GLU A 143 13.03 2.83 10.35
N PHE A 144 13.87 2.16 9.56
CA PHE A 144 13.69 2.11 8.12
C PHE A 144 12.42 1.34 7.71
N LEU A 145 12.13 0.20 8.37
CA LEU A 145 10.88 -0.53 8.17
C LEU A 145 9.65 0.29 8.57
N LYS A 146 9.78 1.10 9.63
CA LYS A 146 8.71 2.03 10.01
C LYS A 146 8.43 3.05 8.91
N PHE A 147 9.44 3.63 8.28
CA PHE A 147 9.23 4.54 7.14
C PHE A 147 8.48 3.88 5.98
N LYS A 148 8.86 2.62 5.63
CA LYS A 148 8.15 1.84 4.62
C LYS A 148 6.68 1.68 4.99
N SER A 149 6.39 1.34 6.23
CA SER A 149 5.03 1.12 6.72
C SER A 149 4.21 2.39 6.77
N ASP A 150 4.76 3.48 7.27
CA ASP A 150 4.08 4.78 7.33
C ASP A 150 3.66 5.24 5.93
N LEU A 151 4.49 4.98 4.91
CA LEU A 151 4.16 5.33 3.53
C LEU A 151 3.07 4.40 2.95
N MET A 152 3.13 3.09 3.22
CA MET A 152 2.08 2.15 2.81
C MET A 152 0.75 2.46 3.47
N ILE A 153 0.74 2.76 4.77
CA ILE A 153 -0.47 3.18 5.52
C ILE A 153 -1.05 4.46 4.92
N LYS A 154 -0.21 5.44 4.61
CA LYS A 154 -0.63 6.70 4.02
C LYS A 154 -1.29 6.52 2.66
N ASN A 155 -0.77 5.63 1.82
CA ASN A 155 -1.30 5.35 0.49
C ASN A 155 -2.54 4.44 0.52
N SER A 156 -2.79 3.76 1.66
CA SER A 156 -3.99 2.94 1.93
C SER A 156 -4.31 1.86 0.88
N ASN A 157 -3.29 1.32 0.20
CA ASN A 157 -3.45 0.18 -0.71
C ASN A 157 -3.41 -1.14 0.08
N LEU A 158 -4.58 -1.62 0.50
CA LEU A 158 -4.69 -2.81 1.36
C LEU A 158 -4.24 -4.10 0.69
N ASP A 159 -4.47 -4.25 -0.62
CA ASP A 159 -4.06 -5.45 -1.35
C ASP A 159 -2.52 -5.55 -1.40
N LEU A 160 -1.83 -4.43 -1.61
CA LEU A 160 -0.38 -4.35 -1.59
C LEU A 160 0.19 -4.61 -0.18
N ILE A 161 -0.46 -4.07 0.85
CA ILE A 161 -0.10 -4.33 2.25
C ILE A 161 -0.26 -5.82 2.57
N GLU A 162 -1.35 -6.45 2.15
CA GLU A 162 -1.60 -7.89 2.34
C GLU A 162 -0.48 -8.73 1.73
N GLU A 163 -0.14 -8.47 0.47
CA GLU A 163 0.92 -9.17 -0.24
C GLU A 163 2.28 -9.01 0.47
N TYR A 164 2.60 -7.79 0.90
CA TYR A 164 3.84 -7.49 1.63
C TYR A 164 3.91 -8.23 2.97
N LEU A 165 2.83 -8.25 3.75
CA LEU A 165 2.77 -8.91 5.04
C LEU A 165 2.87 -10.44 4.92
N ILE A 166 2.20 -11.02 3.91
CA ILE A 166 2.24 -12.47 3.65
C ILE A 166 3.64 -12.91 3.23
N LYS A 167 4.26 -12.19 2.29
CA LYS A 167 5.57 -12.56 1.76
C LYS A 167 6.67 -12.47 2.82
N ASN A 168 6.62 -11.46 3.66
CA ASN A 168 7.71 -11.14 4.57
C ASN A 168 7.53 -11.67 6.00
N GLN A 169 6.34 -12.13 6.39
CA GLN A 169 6.00 -12.66 7.73
C GLN A 169 6.51 -11.80 8.89
N ILE A 170 6.25 -10.49 8.84
CA ILE A 170 6.84 -9.48 9.72
C ILE A 170 5.97 -9.05 10.90
N ILE A 171 5.04 -9.88 11.36
CA ILE A 171 4.05 -9.49 12.40
C ILE A 171 4.73 -8.97 13.69
N ASN A 172 5.82 -9.58 14.12
CA ASN A 172 6.54 -9.18 15.33
C ASN A 172 7.54 -8.03 15.07
N ILE A 173 7.97 -7.87 13.82
CA ILE A 173 8.94 -6.83 13.43
C ILE A 173 8.22 -5.49 13.20
N ASN A 174 7.05 -5.53 12.58
CA ASN A 174 6.27 -4.34 12.29
C ASN A 174 4.79 -4.51 12.65
N PRO A 175 4.46 -4.55 13.93
CA PRO A 175 3.08 -4.74 14.38
C PRO A 175 2.15 -3.60 13.97
N GLU A 176 2.63 -2.36 13.80
CA GLU A 176 1.81 -1.20 13.44
C GLU A 176 1.14 -1.37 12.05
N LEU A 177 1.90 -1.88 11.06
CA LEU A 177 1.35 -2.14 9.72
C LEU A 177 0.31 -3.26 9.76
N PHE A 178 0.59 -4.30 10.55
CA PHE A 178 -0.31 -5.42 10.73
C PHE A 178 -1.61 -4.99 11.44
N GLU A 179 -1.49 -4.16 12.49
CA GLU A 179 -2.65 -3.55 13.16
C GLU A 179 -3.49 -2.71 12.20
N HIS A 180 -2.85 -1.90 11.38
CA HIS A 180 -3.56 -1.11 10.36
C HIS A 180 -4.35 -2.02 9.43
N PHE A 181 -3.72 -3.06 8.88
CA PHE A 181 -4.36 -4.00 7.96
C PHE A 181 -5.60 -4.67 8.58
N VAL A 182 -5.46 -5.28 9.76
CA VAL A 182 -6.59 -5.98 10.40
C VAL A 182 -7.70 -5.02 10.83
N ASN A 183 -7.35 -3.80 11.25
CA ASN A 183 -8.32 -2.78 11.65
C ASN A 183 -9.12 -2.26 10.45
N GLU A 184 -8.48 -2.06 9.30
CA GLU A 184 -9.15 -1.63 8.08
C GLU A 184 -10.19 -2.68 7.63
N TYR A 185 -9.78 -3.96 7.53
CA TYR A 185 -10.71 -5.04 7.15
C TYR A 185 -11.81 -5.26 8.19
N LEU A 186 -11.49 -5.17 9.50
CA LEU A 186 -12.51 -5.27 10.54
C LEU A 186 -13.51 -4.10 10.46
N SER A 187 -13.05 -2.90 10.14
CA SER A 187 -13.91 -1.73 9.97
C SER A 187 -14.87 -1.85 8.79
N ASP A 188 -14.47 -2.57 7.75
CA ASP A 188 -15.31 -2.91 6.60
C ASP A 188 -16.18 -4.15 6.85
N TYR A 189 -16.15 -4.67 8.08
CA TYR A 189 -16.85 -5.90 8.49
C TYR A 189 -16.44 -7.13 7.67
N ASN A 190 -15.23 -7.12 7.10
CA ASN A 190 -14.65 -8.25 6.39
C ASN A 190 -13.76 -9.07 7.33
N ILE A 191 -14.40 -9.78 8.27
CA ILE A 191 -13.71 -10.48 9.35
C ILE A 191 -12.87 -11.63 8.82
N ASP A 192 -13.35 -12.32 7.78
CA ASP A 192 -12.65 -13.46 7.20
C ASP A 192 -11.27 -13.02 6.66
N LYS A 193 -11.22 -11.95 5.86
CA LYS A 193 -9.95 -11.39 5.39
C LYS A 193 -9.06 -10.89 6.53
N ALA A 194 -9.63 -10.24 7.55
CA ALA A 194 -8.87 -9.81 8.71
C ALA A 194 -8.25 -10.99 9.48
N CYS A 195 -8.88 -12.16 9.47
CA CYS A 195 -8.41 -13.36 10.14
C CYS A 195 -7.48 -14.23 9.29
N ASP A 196 -7.62 -14.24 7.98
CA ASP A 196 -6.84 -15.11 7.08
C ASP A 196 -5.34 -14.89 7.20
N ILE A 197 -4.91 -13.66 7.45
CA ILE A 197 -3.50 -13.30 7.57
C ILE A 197 -2.82 -13.98 8.77
N PHE A 198 -3.57 -14.24 9.86
CA PHE A 198 -3.04 -14.95 11.03
C PHE A 198 -2.81 -16.43 10.74
N SER A 199 -3.58 -17.04 9.86
CA SER A 199 -3.44 -18.46 9.50
C SER A 199 -2.11 -18.78 8.82
N LYS A 200 -1.48 -17.77 8.23
CA LYS A 200 -0.20 -17.87 7.51
C LYS A 200 1.01 -17.56 8.41
N ASN A 201 0.78 -17.11 9.64
CA ASN A 201 1.84 -16.81 10.58
C ASN A 201 2.19 -18.06 11.42
N SER A 202 3.47 -18.43 11.44
CA SER A 202 3.98 -19.56 12.20
C SER A 202 4.61 -19.17 13.54
N GLU A 203 4.90 -17.89 13.75
CA GLU A 203 5.58 -17.39 14.94
C GLU A 203 4.59 -16.97 16.04
N PRO A 204 4.93 -17.14 17.34
CA PRO A 204 4.15 -16.58 18.43
C PRO A 204 4.08 -15.06 18.34
N ILE A 205 2.88 -14.49 18.47
CA ILE A 205 2.63 -13.05 18.36
C ILE A 205 3.01 -12.37 19.67
N SER A 206 3.98 -11.46 19.65
CA SER A 206 4.42 -10.69 20.83
C SER A 206 3.47 -9.55 21.19
N ASN A 207 2.95 -8.84 20.19
CA ASN A 207 2.05 -7.70 20.36
C ASN A 207 0.72 -8.13 21.00
N ASN A 208 0.31 -7.48 22.09
CA ASN A 208 -0.88 -7.85 22.85
C ASN A 208 -2.18 -7.63 22.07
N TYR A 209 -2.29 -6.57 21.29
CA TYR A 209 -3.48 -6.30 20.50
C TYR A 209 -3.67 -7.34 19.39
N LEU A 210 -2.62 -7.63 18.64
CA LEU A 210 -2.64 -8.65 17.60
C LEU A 210 -2.83 -10.05 18.17
N SER A 211 -2.33 -10.33 19.38
CA SER A 211 -2.61 -11.60 20.08
C SER A 211 -4.09 -11.74 20.43
N LYS A 212 -4.74 -10.66 20.93
CA LYS A 212 -6.19 -10.68 21.16
C LYS A 212 -6.96 -10.95 19.87
N PHE A 213 -6.52 -10.30 18.77
CA PHE A 213 -7.16 -10.49 17.47
C PHE A 213 -7.02 -11.93 16.97
N ASN A 214 -5.82 -12.51 17.07
CA ASN A 214 -5.57 -13.90 16.71
C ASN A 214 -6.42 -14.89 17.54
N ILE A 215 -6.54 -14.68 18.86
CA ILE A 215 -7.39 -15.50 19.73
C ILE A 215 -8.85 -15.44 19.25
N TYR A 216 -9.37 -14.24 18.96
CA TYR A 216 -10.69 -14.08 18.39
C TYR A 216 -10.85 -14.82 17.05
N CYS A 217 -9.88 -14.72 16.15
CA CYS A 217 -9.89 -15.42 14.86
C CYS A 217 -9.88 -16.94 15.01
N LEU A 218 -9.16 -17.47 16.00
CA LEU A 218 -9.19 -18.90 16.31
C LEU A 218 -10.59 -19.35 16.76
N ILE A 219 -11.25 -18.58 17.63
CA ILE A 219 -12.63 -18.87 18.06
C ILE A 219 -13.58 -18.86 16.87
N LYS A 220 -13.53 -17.80 16.05
CA LYS A 220 -14.37 -17.66 14.86
C LYS A 220 -14.21 -18.82 13.90
N ASN A 221 -12.99 -19.34 13.75
CA ASN A 221 -12.67 -20.48 12.88
C ASN A 221 -12.95 -21.85 13.54
N GLY A 222 -13.64 -21.89 14.67
CA GLY A 222 -14.01 -23.13 15.38
C GLY A 222 -12.85 -23.85 16.08
N LYS A 223 -11.72 -23.15 16.28
CA LYS A 223 -10.50 -23.67 16.93
C LYS A 223 -10.42 -23.24 18.41
N SER A 224 -11.53 -23.46 19.15
CA SER A 224 -11.68 -22.99 20.54
C SER A 224 -10.60 -23.48 21.48
N ASP A 225 -10.17 -24.76 21.36
CA ASP A 225 -9.09 -25.31 22.19
C ASP A 225 -7.75 -24.61 21.95
N GLN A 226 -7.45 -24.28 20.69
CA GLN A 226 -6.23 -23.52 20.35
C GLN A 226 -6.31 -22.08 20.85
N ALA A 227 -7.48 -21.46 20.76
CA ALA A 227 -7.71 -20.11 21.29
C ALA A 227 -7.47 -20.05 22.79
N GLN A 228 -8.02 -21.04 23.54
CA GLN A 228 -7.82 -21.15 24.97
C GLN A 228 -6.33 -21.35 25.32
N LEU A 229 -5.64 -22.26 24.63
CA LEU A 229 -4.22 -22.49 24.86
C LEU A 229 -3.39 -21.22 24.66
N VAL A 230 -3.61 -20.49 23.56
CA VAL A 230 -2.90 -19.23 23.29
C VAL A 230 -3.21 -18.18 24.35
N TYR A 231 -4.46 -18.12 24.80
CA TYR A 231 -4.88 -17.18 25.83
C TYR A 231 -4.23 -17.49 27.19
N ASP A 232 -4.21 -18.77 27.61
CA ASP A 232 -3.59 -19.19 28.85
C ASP A 232 -2.09 -18.93 28.87
N LEU A 233 -1.39 -19.24 27.77
CA LEU A 233 0.03 -18.90 27.59
C LEU A 233 0.29 -17.39 27.73
N LYS A 234 -0.59 -16.57 27.17
CA LYS A 234 -0.48 -15.11 27.31
C LYS A 234 -0.71 -14.65 28.75
N LYS A 235 -1.65 -15.25 29.48
CA LYS A 235 -1.85 -14.97 30.91
C LYS A 235 -0.62 -15.33 31.74
N GLU A 236 0.00 -16.47 31.49
CA GLU A 236 1.25 -16.87 32.16
C GLU A 236 2.40 -15.87 31.90
N LEU A 237 2.42 -15.26 30.70
CA LEU A 237 3.37 -14.20 30.34
C LEU A 237 2.99 -12.82 30.90
N GLY A 238 1.98 -12.74 31.76
CA GLY A 238 1.56 -11.50 32.43
C GLY A 238 0.52 -10.65 31.69
N PHE A 239 -0.10 -11.18 30.64
CA PHE A 239 -1.20 -10.49 29.97
C PHE A 239 -2.43 -10.42 30.89
N ASN A 240 -2.96 -9.21 31.12
CA ASN A 240 -4.13 -8.96 31.96
C ASN A 240 -5.02 -7.91 31.31
N ASP A 241 -6.13 -8.33 30.74
CA ASP A 241 -7.17 -7.47 30.16
C ASP A 241 -8.56 -8.03 30.56
N LYS A 242 -9.13 -7.49 31.63
CA LYS A 242 -10.41 -7.95 32.19
C LYS A 242 -11.59 -7.78 31.22
N TYR A 243 -11.56 -6.74 30.37
CA TYR A 243 -12.60 -6.54 29.37
C TYR A 243 -12.55 -7.65 28.32
N PHE A 244 -11.38 -7.91 27.79
CA PHE A 244 -11.15 -8.98 26.82
C PHE A 244 -11.50 -10.35 27.41
N GLU A 245 -11.08 -10.62 28.65
CA GLU A 245 -11.35 -11.88 29.35
C GLU A 245 -12.84 -12.21 29.41
N LYS A 246 -13.68 -11.26 29.85
CA LYS A 246 -15.14 -11.46 29.91
C LYS A 246 -15.73 -11.78 28.54
N LYS A 247 -15.35 -11.00 27.50
CA LYS A 247 -15.87 -11.20 26.15
C LYS A 247 -15.46 -12.56 25.58
N ILE A 248 -14.21 -12.96 25.77
CA ILE A 248 -13.70 -14.25 25.27
C ILE A 248 -14.28 -15.44 26.04
N ASN A 249 -14.44 -15.36 27.37
CA ASN A 249 -15.07 -16.41 28.15
C ASN A 249 -16.51 -16.66 27.71
N PHE A 250 -17.26 -15.60 27.38
CA PHE A 250 -18.61 -15.73 26.82
C PHE A 250 -18.58 -16.42 25.45
N LEU A 251 -17.67 -16.00 24.54
CA LEU A 251 -17.54 -16.59 23.20
C LEU A 251 -17.06 -18.03 23.21
N LEU A 252 -16.28 -18.42 24.22
CA LEU A 252 -15.86 -19.80 24.46
C LEU A 252 -16.92 -20.66 25.18
N GLY A 253 -17.99 -20.06 25.67
CA GLY A 253 -19.08 -20.74 26.40
C GLY A 253 -18.75 -21.02 27.85
N PHE A 254 -17.73 -20.41 28.44
CA PHE A 254 -17.41 -20.54 29.88
C PHE A 254 -18.29 -19.65 30.76
N GLU A 255 -18.79 -18.55 30.23
CA GLU A 255 -19.72 -17.63 30.88
C GLU A 255 -21.03 -17.57 30.10
N THR A 256 -22.14 -17.52 30.81
CA THR A 256 -23.48 -17.43 30.22
C THR A 256 -24.09 -16.02 30.38
N GLU A 257 -23.55 -15.22 31.28
CA GLU A 257 -24.00 -13.85 31.49
C GLU A 257 -23.41 -12.92 30.42
N VAL A 258 -24.29 -12.15 29.77
CA VAL A 258 -23.90 -11.18 28.75
C VAL A 258 -23.32 -9.94 29.41
N ASP A 259 -22.07 -9.63 29.14
CA ASP A 259 -21.46 -8.37 29.57
C ASP A 259 -21.86 -7.22 28.63
N GLN A 260 -22.64 -6.28 29.19
CA GLN A 260 -23.21 -5.11 28.47
C GLN A 260 -22.18 -4.00 28.20
N GLU A 261 -20.95 -4.09 28.73
CA GLU A 261 -19.95 -3.05 28.58
C GLU A 261 -19.52 -2.94 27.10
N ILE A 262 -19.56 -1.71 26.56
CA ILE A 262 -19.11 -1.39 25.20
C ILE A 262 -17.88 -0.50 25.29
N SER A 263 -16.76 -0.95 24.71
CA SER A 263 -15.51 -0.19 24.67
C SER A 263 -15.28 0.40 23.28
N GLU A 264 -15.08 1.73 23.21
CA GLU A 264 -14.63 2.46 22.00
C GLU A 264 -13.10 2.64 21.96
N LYS A 265 -12.34 1.94 22.82
CA LYS A 265 -10.88 2.07 22.91
C LYS A 265 -10.20 1.73 21.59
N ASN A 266 -10.57 0.60 21.00
CA ASN A 266 -10.14 0.13 19.69
C ASN A 266 -11.29 -0.62 19.01
N ILE A 267 -11.11 -0.92 17.72
CA ILE A 267 -12.18 -1.54 16.93
C ILE A 267 -12.41 -3.01 17.30
N LEU A 268 -11.37 -3.74 17.72
CA LEU A 268 -11.53 -5.12 18.17
C LEU A 268 -12.36 -5.21 19.45
N ASP A 269 -12.08 -4.35 20.44
CA ASP A 269 -12.86 -4.32 21.68
C ASP A 269 -14.32 -3.99 21.39
N PHE A 270 -14.58 -3.06 20.46
CA PHE A 270 -15.93 -2.71 20.01
C PHE A 270 -16.63 -3.87 19.29
N HIS A 271 -15.90 -4.56 18.42
CA HIS A 271 -16.40 -5.74 17.72
C HIS A 271 -16.75 -6.88 18.70
N LEU A 272 -15.87 -7.15 19.68
CA LEU A 272 -16.10 -8.16 20.71
C LEU A 272 -17.34 -7.84 21.58
N ALA A 273 -17.61 -6.56 21.85
CA ALA A 273 -18.85 -6.17 22.54
C ALA A 273 -20.09 -6.57 21.76
N ARG A 274 -20.05 -6.43 20.44
CA ARG A 274 -21.16 -6.87 19.57
C ARG A 274 -21.29 -8.38 19.51
N GLU A 275 -20.19 -9.11 19.29
CA GLU A 275 -20.20 -10.56 19.15
C GLU A 275 -20.63 -11.27 20.46
N ALA A 276 -20.28 -10.68 21.62
CA ALA A 276 -20.65 -11.21 22.93
C ALA A 276 -22.00 -10.70 23.44
N ASN A 277 -22.75 -9.92 22.67
CA ASN A 277 -24.05 -9.38 23.08
C ASN A 277 -25.08 -9.47 21.94
N PRO A 278 -26.02 -10.44 21.99
CA PRO A 278 -27.09 -10.57 20.98
C PRO A 278 -27.97 -9.32 20.85
N ASP A 279 -28.16 -8.58 21.95
CA ASP A 279 -28.98 -7.37 22.01
C ASP A 279 -28.14 -6.09 21.88
N PHE A 280 -27.02 -6.15 21.13
CA PHE A 280 -26.12 -5.03 20.97
C PHE A 280 -26.80 -3.83 20.33
N ILE A 281 -26.87 -2.72 21.06
CA ILE A 281 -27.35 -1.42 20.57
C ILE A 281 -26.30 -0.38 20.89
N PHE A 282 -25.93 0.40 19.89
CA PHE A 282 -24.99 1.49 20.05
C PHE A 282 -25.40 2.71 19.20
N GLU A 283 -25.54 3.86 19.85
CA GLU A 283 -25.79 5.14 19.17
C GLU A 283 -24.50 5.94 19.05
N PRO A 284 -23.95 6.11 17.84
CA PRO A 284 -22.72 6.86 17.64
C PRO A 284 -22.93 8.36 17.90
N LYS A 285 -21.90 9.01 18.44
CA LYS A 285 -21.84 10.44 18.75
C LYS A 285 -20.83 11.11 17.81
N ASN A 286 -20.84 12.45 17.75
CA ASN A 286 -19.82 13.20 16.98
C ASN A 286 -18.38 12.93 17.45
N SER A 287 -18.18 12.50 18.71
CA SER A 287 -16.88 12.12 19.26
C SER A 287 -16.47 10.68 18.94
N THR A 288 -17.38 9.84 18.44
CA THR A 288 -17.09 8.44 18.07
C THR A 288 -16.04 8.41 16.95
N LYS A 289 -15.06 7.51 17.10
CA LYS A 289 -13.94 7.39 16.15
C LYS A 289 -14.43 7.02 14.75
N LYS A 290 -13.78 7.57 13.72
CA LYS A 290 -14.10 7.31 12.30
C LYS A 290 -14.15 5.81 11.97
N ILE A 291 -13.22 5.03 12.52
CA ILE A 291 -13.15 3.59 12.28
C ILE A 291 -14.37 2.83 12.83
N ILE A 292 -14.93 3.27 13.97
CA ILE A 292 -16.16 2.72 14.54
C ILE A 292 -17.37 3.11 13.69
N TRP A 293 -17.44 4.35 13.19
CA TRP A 293 -18.47 4.77 12.26
C TRP A 293 -18.50 3.90 11.01
N ARG A 294 -17.32 3.62 10.42
CA ARG A 294 -17.22 2.74 9.25
C ARG A 294 -17.67 1.32 9.57
N TYR A 295 -17.26 0.79 10.70
CA TYR A 295 -17.70 -0.52 11.18
C TYR A 295 -19.22 -0.61 11.32
N LEU A 296 -19.86 0.38 11.97
CA LEU A 296 -21.30 0.43 12.14
C LEU A 296 -22.04 0.47 10.80
N SER A 297 -21.53 1.24 9.85
CA SER A 297 -22.06 1.32 8.49
C SER A 297 -21.94 -0.01 7.76
N SER A 298 -20.74 -0.61 7.75
CA SER A 298 -20.44 -1.85 7.03
C SER A 298 -21.17 -3.07 7.64
N SER A 299 -21.37 -3.07 8.95
CA SER A 299 -22.09 -4.14 9.69
C SER A 299 -23.60 -3.98 9.74
N ASN A 300 -24.18 -2.99 9.04
CA ASN A 300 -25.60 -2.65 9.03
C ASN A 300 -26.19 -2.30 10.42
N LEU A 301 -25.38 -1.90 11.38
CA LEU A 301 -25.84 -1.49 12.71
C LEU A 301 -26.42 -0.07 12.74
N LEU A 302 -26.29 0.69 11.64
CA LEU A 302 -26.88 2.02 11.47
C LEU A 302 -28.30 1.97 10.86
N ASN A 303 -28.96 0.81 10.81
CA ASN A 303 -30.30 0.69 10.24
C ASN A 303 -31.35 1.59 10.93
N SER A 304 -31.18 1.89 12.22
CA SER A 304 -32.00 2.87 12.93
C SER A 304 -31.96 4.28 12.35
N PHE A 305 -30.86 4.63 11.65
CA PHE A 305 -30.72 5.92 10.99
C PHE A 305 -31.51 6.04 9.67
N LYS A 306 -31.89 4.92 9.04
CA LYS A 306 -32.79 4.95 7.86
C LYS A 306 -34.22 5.32 8.24
N GLU A 307 -34.61 5.03 9.49
CA GLU A 307 -35.94 5.32 10.07
C GLU A 307 -35.95 6.59 10.94
N ILE A 308 -34.86 7.36 10.95
CA ILE A 308 -34.72 8.55 11.79
C ILE A 308 -35.88 9.50 11.60
N ASP A 309 -36.42 10.02 12.70
CA ASP A 309 -37.43 11.08 12.64
C ASP A 309 -36.79 12.38 12.10
N ILE A 310 -37.39 12.97 11.08
CA ILE A 310 -36.91 14.22 10.45
C ILE A 310 -36.87 15.40 11.43
N SER A 311 -37.59 15.33 12.56
CA SER A 311 -37.53 16.31 13.65
C SER A 311 -36.20 16.23 14.46
N GLU A 312 -35.48 15.10 14.40
CA GLU A 312 -34.21 14.89 15.12
C GLU A 312 -33.01 15.49 14.37
N LEU A 313 -33.04 16.81 14.09
CA LEU A 313 -32.06 17.54 13.31
C LEU A 313 -30.62 17.33 13.78
N LYS A 314 -30.39 17.11 15.08
CA LYS A 314 -29.05 16.82 15.63
C LYS A 314 -28.51 15.48 15.16
N LYS A 315 -29.34 14.44 15.10
CA LYS A 315 -28.94 13.12 14.60
C LYS A 315 -28.65 13.20 13.11
N ILE A 316 -29.45 13.93 12.33
CA ILE A 316 -29.23 14.15 10.90
C ILE A 316 -27.89 14.90 10.68
N SER A 317 -27.60 15.93 11.47
CA SER A 317 -26.30 16.63 11.40
C SER A 317 -25.11 15.69 11.73
N THR A 318 -25.30 14.73 12.63
CA THR A 318 -24.30 13.69 12.89
C THR A 318 -24.08 12.78 11.68
N ILE A 319 -25.16 12.40 10.98
CA ILE A 319 -25.08 11.63 9.72
C ILE A 319 -24.35 12.45 8.65
N GLU A 320 -24.68 13.73 8.47
CA GLU A 320 -23.99 14.62 7.52
C GLU A 320 -22.48 14.65 7.74
N THR A 321 -22.07 14.72 9.02
CA THR A 321 -20.65 14.65 9.42
C THR A 321 -20.04 13.28 9.10
N ALA A 322 -20.79 12.19 9.31
CA ALA A 322 -20.36 10.84 9.00
C ALA A 322 -20.17 10.64 7.48
N VAL A 323 -21.09 11.17 6.67
CA VAL A 323 -20.99 11.16 5.20
C VAL A 323 -19.79 11.96 4.72
N HIS A 324 -19.58 13.17 5.25
CA HIS A 324 -18.41 13.99 4.95
C HIS A 324 -17.10 13.23 5.20
N ASN A 325 -17.05 12.46 6.28
CA ASN A 325 -15.90 11.65 6.65
C ASN A 325 -15.82 10.31 5.88
N LYS A 326 -16.74 10.05 4.93
CA LYS A 326 -16.88 8.80 4.17
C LYS A 326 -17.15 7.56 5.04
N ASN A 327 -17.79 7.75 6.19
CA ASN A 327 -18.15 6.70 7.15
C ASN A 327 -19.60 6.26 7.03
N TYR A 328 -20.40 6.96 6.24
CA TYR A 328 -21.81 6.66 5.97
C TYR A 328 -22.13 6.95 4.49
N PRO A 329 -22.98 6.14 3.83
CA PRO A 329 -23.27 6.34 2.41
C PRO A 329 -24.02 7.66 2.15
N GLU A 330 -23.54 8.46 1.20
CA GLU A 330 -24.18 9.69 0.76
C GLU A 330 -25.62 9.46 0.30
N LYS A 331 -25.86 8.37 -0.42
CA LYS A 331 -27.19 7.99 -0.90
C LYS A 331 -28.22 7.91 0.23
N ASP A 332 -27.86 7.33 1.36
CA ASP A 332 -28.78 7.14 2.49
C ASP A 332 -29.11 8.48 3.17
N LEU A 333 -28.16 9.41 3.27
CA LEU A 333 -28.41 10.78 3.71
C LEU A 333 -29.40 11.51 2.77
N LEU A 334 -29.20 11.37 1.45
CA LEU A 334 -30.06 12.00 0.46
C LEU A 334 -31.48 11.44 0.47
N GLU A 335 -31.67 10.15 0.83
CA GLU A 335 -33.00 9.59 1.08
C GLU A 335 -33.68 10.22 2.31
N VAL A 336 -32.91 10.51 3.38
CA VAL A 336 -33.44 11.27 4.53
C VAL A 336 -33.89 12.67 4.09
N TYR A 337 -33.12 13.37 3.25
CA TYR A 337 -33.50 14.69 2.75
C TYR A 337 -34.80 14.68 1.94
N LYS A 338 -35.09 13.63 1.18
CA LYS A 338 -36.36 13.48 0.43
C LYS A 338 -37.60 13.35 1.33
N ARG A 339 -37.42 12.98 2.59
CA ARG A 339 -38.52 12.78 3.56
C ARG A 339 -38.97 14.09 4.20
N PHE A 340 -38.16 15.16 4.15
CA PHE A 340 -38.56 16.47 4.66
C PHE A 340 -39.81 16.99 3.92
N GLN A 341 -40.71 17.59 4.66
CA GLN A 341 -41.92 18.15 4.09
C GLN A 341 -41.81 19.67 3.98
N PHE A 342 -41.78 20.17 2.77
CA PHE A 342 -41.78 21.60 2.49
C PHE A 342 -43.09 22.02 1.78
N SER A 343 -43.56 23.22 2.06
CA SER A 343 -44.67 23.78 1.35
C SER A 343 -44.31 24.10 -0.11
N ILE A 344 -45.34 24.14 -0.97
CA ILE A 344 -45.15 24.51 -2.38
C ILE A 344 -44.45 25.86 -2.50
N ASN A 345 -44.81 26.84 -1.66
CA ASN A 345 -44.20 28.16 -1.67
C ASN A 345 -42.71 28.12 -1.31
N GLN A 346 -42.31 27.29 -0.35
CA GLN A 346 -40.89 27.10 -0.04
C GLN A 346 -40.11 26.45 -1.18
N LEU A 347 -40.70 25.50 -1.88
CA LEU A 347 -40.06 24.87 -3.05
C LEU A 347 -40.00 25.80 -4.27
N LEU A 348 -41.01 26.69 -4.47
CA LEU A 348 -40.99 27.66 -5.55
C LEU A 348 -39.93 28.73 -5.31
N ASP A 349 -39.85 29.27 -4.10
CA ASP A 349 -38.88 30.30 -3.73
C ASP A 349 -37.91 29.76 -2.66
N ALA A 350 -37.16 28.75 -3.07
CA ALA A 350 -36.23 28.05 -2.15
C ALA A 350 -35.13 28.97 -1.63
N LYS A 351 -34.66 29.93 -2.41
CA LYS A 351 -33.57 30.85 -2.02
C LYS A 351 -33.95 31.79 -0.89
N SER A 352 -35.12 32.36 -0.91
CA SER A 352 -35.61 33.29 0.15
C SER A 352 -35.98 32.50 1.40
N SER A 353 -36.46 31.25 1.26
CA SER A 353 -36.84 30.38 2.36
C SER A 353 -35.65 29.92 3.26
N LEU A 354 -34.40 29.96 2.74
CA LEU A 354 -33.20 29.58 3.48
C LEU A 354 -32.98 30.35 4.80
N ASN A 355 -33.43 31.63 4.81
CA ASN A 355 -33.22 32.48 6.00
C ASN A 355 -34.08 32.09 7.22
N SER A 356 -35.10 31.29 7.01
CA SER A 356 -36.06 30.86 8.03
C SER A 356 -35.85 29.40 8.47
N LEU A 357 -34.93 28.68 7.83
CA LEU A 357 -34.69 27.27 8.05
C LEU A 357 -33.34 27.02 8.73
N THR A 358 -33.23 25.89 9.41
CA THR A 358 -31.95 25.41 9.92
C THR A 358 -31.01 25.00 8.77
N ASN A 359 -29.72 24.83 9.04
CA ASN A 359 -28.75 24.41 8.01
C ASN A 359 -29.12 23.05 7.39
N VAL A 360 -29.59 22.09 8.20
CA VAL A 360 -30.03 20.76 7.72
C VAL A 360 -31.26 20.89 6.82
N GLU A 361 -32.28 21.61 7.27
CA GLU A 361 -33.50 21.84 6.48
C GLU A 361 -33.22 22.60 5.18
N SER A 362 -32.32 23.59 5.23
CA SER A 362 -31.88 24.35 4.07
C SER A 362 -31.25 23.45 3.00
N ARG A 363 -30.38 22.51 3.41
CA ARG A 363 -29.79 21.52 2.50
C ARG A 363 -30.83 20.58 1.91
N ALA A 364 -31.75 20.08 2.75
CA ALA A 364 -32.83 19.23 2.29
C ALA A 364 -33.77 19.94 1.30
N LEU A 365 -34.14 21.22 1.57
CA LEU A 365 -34.95 22.02 0.67
C LEU A 365 -34.29 22.22 -0.70
N ILE A 366 -33.05 22.67 -0.73
CA ILE A 366 -32.33 22.89 -1.99
C ILE A 366 -32.14 21.56 -2.75
N TYR A 367 -31.84 20.45 -2.05
CA TYR A 367 -31.73 19.14 -2.68
C TYR A 367 -33.05 18.71 -3.36
N GLN A 368 -34.18 18.84 -2.66
CA GLN A 368 -35.50 18.54 -3.25
C GLN A 368 -35.81 19.46 -4.44
N LYS A 369 -35.47 20.74 -4.35
CA LYS A 369 -35.63 21.67 -5.49
C LYS A 369 -34.78 21.26 -6.70
N ILE A 370 -33.54 20.79 -6.50
CA ILE A 370 -32.67 20.27 -7.56
C ILE A 370 -33.34 19.10 -8.29
N LEU A 371 -33.99 18.19 -7.55
CA LEU A 371 -34.67 17.04 -8.14
C LEU A 371 -35.89 17.42 -8.98
N LEU A 372 -36.54 18.54 -8.66
CA LEU A 372 -37.71 19.07 -9.36
C LEU A 372 -37.36 20.00 -10.53
N GLU A 373 -36.10 20.49 -10.58
CA GLU A 373 -35.68 21.45 -11.59
C GLU A 373 -35.30 20.77 -12.91
N SER A 374 -35.90 21.21 -13.99
CA SER A 374 -35.67 20.70 -15.35
C SER A 374 -34.73 21.58 -16.16
N GLU A 375 -34.64 22.89 -15.82
CA GLU A 375 -33.79 23.82 -16.54
C GLU A 375 -32.34 23.70 -16.07
N MET A 376 -31.43 23.40 -17.01
CA MET A 376 -30.05 23.04 -16.71
C MET A 376 -29.27 24.12 -15.96
N VAL A 377 -29.42 25.40 -16.40
CA VAL A 377 -28.68 26.52 -15.81
C VAL A 377 -29.16 26.79 -14.37
N GLU A 378 -30.47 26.72 -14.11
CA GLU A 378 -31.01 26.89 -12.76
C GLU A 378 -30.63 25.70 -11.86
N LYS A 379 -30.65 24.48 -12.40
CA LYS A 379 -30.18 23.30 -11.70
C LYS A 379 -28.70 23.44 -11.28
N LEU A 380 -27.85 23.95 -12.19
CA LEU A 380 -26.42 24.17 -11.88
C LEU A 380 -26.22 25.27 -10.81
N LYS A 381 -27.04 26.32 -10.81
CA LYS A 381 -27.03 27.35 -9.76
C LYS A 381 -27.43 26.76 -8.40
N LEU A 382 -28.44 25.90 -8.37
CA LEU A 382 -28.90 25.24 -7.15
C LEU A 382 -27.84 24.25 -6.61
N LEU A 383 -27.16 23.50 -7.50
CA LEU A 383 -26.06 22.62 -7.13
C LEU A 383 -24.91 23.40 -6.46
N LYS A 384 -24.58 24.59 -7.02
CA LYS A 384 -23.58 25.47 -6.40
C LYS A 384 -24.03 25.95 -5.02
N ILE A 385 -25.29 26.39 -4.86
CA ILE A 385 -25.83 26.82 -3.57
C ILE A 385 -25.76 25.67 -2.57
N LEU A 386 -26.18 24.45 -2.94
CA LEU A 386 -26.13 23.30 -2.07
C LEU A 386 -24.69 22.98 -1.63
N LYS A 387 -23.74 22.99 -2.55
CA LYS A 387 -22.33 22.80 -2.24
C LYS A 387 -21.79 23.87 -1.28
N ASP A 388 -22.18 25.13 -1.48
CA ASP A 388 -21.79 26.23 -0.59
C ASP A 388 -22.39 26.09 0.82
N LEU A 389 -23.62 25.58 0.95
CA LEU A 389 -24.24 25.26 2.25
C LEU A 389 -23.48 24.16 3.00
N PHE A 390 -23.04 23.11 2.31
CA PHE A 390 -22.17 22.09 2.90
C PHE A 390 -20.80 22.63 3.31
N LYS A 391 -20.22 23.49 2.46
CA LYS A 391 -18.92 24.12 2.72
C LYS A 391 -18.96 25.05 3.94
N LYS A 392 -20.04 25.80 4.13
CA LYS A 392 -20.24 26.69 5.27
C LYS A 392 -20.09 25.97 6.60
N ASP A 393 -20.60 24.74 6.68
CA ASP A 393 -20.51 23.89 7.88
C ASP A 393 -19.25 22.97 7.89
N LYS A 394 -18.33 23.14 6.91
CA LYS A 394 -17.09 22.36 6.73
C LYS A 394 -17.35 20.84 6.52
N ILE A 395 -18.43 20.52 5.84
CA ILE A 395 -18.84 19.15 5.51
C ILE A 395 -19.05 18.97 4.00
N GLU A 396 -18.24 19.63 3.19
CA GLU A 396 -18.36 19.69 1.73
C GLU A 396 -18.34 18.32 1.03
N ASN A 397 -17.63 17.31 1.57
CA ASN A 397 -17.58 15.98 0.95
C ASN A 397 -18.88 15.19 1.12
N ALA A 398 -19.82 15.65 1.94
CA ALA A 398 -21.11 15.00 2.13
C ALA A 398 -22.04 15.11 0.90
N PHE A 399 -21.64 15.88 -0.11
CA PHE A 399 -22.36 16.04 -1.38
C PHE A 399 -21.39 16.05 -2.55
N ASP A 400 -20.59 15.02 -2.71
CA ASP A 400 -19.61 14.93 -3.79
C ASP A 400 -20.01 13.92 -4.88
N VAL A 401 -20.55 12.78 -4.51
CA VAL A 401 -20.87 11.69 -5.43
C VAL A 401 -22.07 12.07 -6.29
N GLU A 402 -23.16 12.53 -5.68
CA GLU A 402 -24.37 12.94 -6.39
C GLU A 402 -24.14 14.23 -7.18
N LEU A 403 -23.33 15.16 -6.64
CA LEU A 403 -22.91 16.36 -7.38
C LEU A 403 -22.21 15.98 -8.70
N LYS A 404 -21.21 15.11 -8.64
CA LYS A 404 -20.49 14.63 -9.83
C LYS A 404 -21.42 13.94 -10.83
N LYS A 405 -22.38 13.17 -10.32
CA LYS A 405 -23.38 12.50 -11.17
C LYS A 405 -24.22 13.54 -11.92
N PHE A 406 -24.80 14.53 -11.26
CA PHE A 406 -25.57 15.60 -11.91
C PHE A 406 -24.73 16.38 -12.92
N LEU A 407 -23.48 16.70 -12.58
CA LEU A 407 -22.60 17.44 -13.48
C LEU A 407 -22.21 16.60 -14.72
N LYS A 408 -22.00 15.29 -14.59
CA LYS A 408 -21.73 14.38 -15.73
C LYS A 408 -22.90 14.28 -16.72
N GLU A 409 -24.12 14.47 -16.26
CA GLU A 409 -25.34 14.47 -17.09
C GLU A 409 -25.55 15.77 -17.90
N MET A 410 -24.78 16.84 -17.56
CA MET A 410 -24.91 18.15 -18.20
C MET A 410 -24.04 18.28 -19.46
N ASN A 411 -24.53 19.02 -20.46
CA ASN A 411 -23.74 19.32 -21.66
C ASN A 411 -22.73 20.45 -21.38
N PRO A 412 -21.41 20.19 -21.45
CA PRO A 412 -20.39 21.23 -21.18
C PRO A 412 -20.51 22.50 -22.06
N LEU A 413 -21.04 22.37 -23.26
CA LEU A 413 -21.15 23.49 -24.21
C LEU A 413 -22.28 24.50 -23.87
N GLU A 414 -23.18 24.10 -22.96
CA GLU A 414 -24.33 24.93 -22.56
C GLU A 414 -24.11 25.61 -21.20
N ILE A 415 -22.92 25.47 -20.63
CA ILE A 415 -22.59 25.99 -19.31
C ILE A 415 -22.23 27.48 -19.41
N PRO A 416 -22.92 28.36 -18.66
CA PRO A 416 -22.61 29.80 -18.65
C PRO A 416 -21.19 30.08 -18.12
N ASP A 417 -20.52 31.09 -18.67
CA ASP A 417 -19.15 31.47 -18.32
C ASP A 417 -18.93 31.66 -16.80
N ASN A 418 -19.91 32.25 -16.11
CA ASN A 418 -19.85 32.50 -14.66
C ASN A 418 -19.97 31.22 -13.79
N LEU A 419 -20.33 30.06 -14.35
CA LEU A 419 -20.43 28.77 -13.68
C LEU A 419 -19.40 27.74 -14.19
N THR A 420 -18.67 28.09 -15.23
CA THR A 420 -17.66 27.23 -15.86
C THR A 420 -16.60 26.76 -14.85
N SER A 421 -16.08 27.67 -14.03
CA SER A 421 -15.10 27.33 -12.98
C SER A 421 -15.67 26.32 -11.97
N PHE A 422 -16.91 26.52 -11.50
CA PHE A 422 -17.56 25.57 -10.59
C PHE A 422 -17.73 24.20 -11.23
N TYR A 423 -18.15 24.14 -12.49
CA TYR A 423 -18.35 22.90 -13.23
C TYR A 423 -17.05 22.10 -13.35
N TYR A 424 -15.98 22.70 -13.91
CA TYR A 424 -14.73 21.99 -14.14
C TYR A 424 -13.95 21.64 -12.85
N THR A 425 -14.10 22.44 -11.79
CA THR A 425 -13.49 22.12 -10.50
C THR A 425 -14.11 20.87 -9.85
N ASN A 426 -15.40 20.61 -10.09
CA ASN A 426 -16.11 19.49 -9.45
C ASN A 426 -16.27 18.25 -10.35
N ILE A 427 -16.02 18.35 -11.65
CA ILE A 427 -15.89 17.20 -12.55
C ILE A 427 -14.42 16.83 -12.61
N ASN A 428 -14.02 15.77 -11.89
CA ASN A 428 -12.78 15.08 -12.22
C ASN A 428 -13.01 14.39 -13.56
N ILE A 429 -12.46 14.93 -14.62
CA ILE A 429 -12.33 14.18 -15.87
C ILE A 429 -11.35 13.08 -15.58
N GLU A 430 -11.85 11.86 -15.34
CA GLU A 430 -11.00 10.66 -15.38
C GLU A 430 -10.29 10.71 -16.73
N LYS A 431 -8.97 10.85 -16.70
CA LYS A 431 -8.16 10.78 -17.92
C LYS A 431 -8.48 9.43 -18.57
N ASN A 432 -9.09 9.43 -19.74
CA ASN A 432 -9.19 8.23 -20.55
C ASN A 432 -7.77 7.81 -20.88
N LYS A 433 -7.23 6.83 -20.14
CA LYS A 433 -5.92 6.19 -20.39
C LYS A 433 -5.84 5.55 -21.79
N ASP A 434 -6.97 5.47 -22.51
CA ASP A 434 -7.10 4.83 -23.82
C ASP A 434 -7.05 5.78 -25.04
N GLN A 435 -6.70 7.05 -24.86
CA GLN A 435 -6.50 7.92 -26.02
C GLN A 435 -5.27 7.46 -26.81
N LYS A 436 -5.51 6.91 -28.02
CA LYS A 436 -4.45 6.56 -28.95
C LYS A 436 -3.62 7.80 -29.26
N ILE A 437 -2.35 7.75 -28.84
CA ILE A 437 -1.37 8.80 -29.09
C ILE A 437 -1.13 8.87 -30.61
N LYS A 438 -1.33 10.04 -31.21
CA LYS A 438 -0.98 10.28 -32.63
C LYS A 438 0.47 10.76 -32.68
N PHE A 439 1.31 10.01 -33.37
CA PHE A 439 2.70 10.37 -33.57
C PHE A 439 2.86 11.31 -34.77
N ASN A 440 3.66 12.38 -34.59
CA ASN A 440 4.14 13.25 -35.65
C ASN A 440 5.62 12.94 -35.94
N ASN A 441 5.92 12.49 -37.15
CA ASN A 441 7.29 12.14 -37.53
C ASN A 441 8.20 13.36 -37.79
N ASP A 442 7.66 14.59 -37.75
CA ASP A 442 8.46 15.82 -37.87
C ASP A 442 9.08 16.25 -36.53
N ILE A 443 8.65 15.66 -35.41
CA ILE A 443 9.13 15.96 -34.06
C ILE A 443 9.62 14.64 -33.42
N LEU A 444 10.87 14.62 -32.91
CA LEU A 444 11.52 13.42 -32.40
C LEU A 444 10.74 12.76 -31.26
N HIS A 445 10.35 13.54 -30.27
CA HIS A 445 9.59 13.01 -29.11
C HIS A 445 8.17 12.56 -29.44
N GLN A 446 7.66 12.86 -30.63
CA GLN A 446 6.39 12.36 -31.15
C GLN A 446 6.55 11.32 -32.25
N SER A 447 7.79 11.02 -32.65
CA SER A 447 8.06 10.03 -33.69
C SER A 447 7.86 8.60 -33.16
N LYS A 448 7.69 7.64 -34.09
CA LYS A 448 7.62 6.21 -33.73
C LYS A 448 8.91 5.68 -33.08
N LEU A 449 10.01 6.42 -33.18
CA LEU A 449 11.30 6.05 -32.58
C LEU A 449 11.21 5.99 -31.05
N ILE A 450 10.27 6.73 -30.42
CA ILE A 450 10.04 6.67 -28.98
C ILE A 450 9.67 5.25 -28.51
N ASN A 451 9.11 4.41 -29.39
CA ASN A 451 8.77 3.03 -29.07
C ASN A 451 10.01 2.16 -28.76
N TYR A 452 11.23 2.67 -28.98
CA TYR A 452 12.44 2.04 -28.47
C TYR A 452 12.38 1.82 -26.97
N PHE A 453 11.88 2.79 -26.21
CA PHE A 453 11.76 2.69 -24.76
C PHE A 453 10.71 1.66 -24.30
N ASN A 454 9.85 1.22 -25.21
CA ASN A 454 8.89 0.14 -24.99
C ASN A 454 9.46 -1.26 -25.34
N GLY A 455 10.70 -1.31 -25.81
CA GLY A 455 11.35 -2.56 -26.23
C GLY A 455 11.05 -3.00 -27.67
N ASP A 456 10.30 -2.21 -28.45
CA ASP A 456 9.91 -2.55 -29.82
C ASP A 456 11.06 -2.44 -30.84
N TYR A 457 12.15 -1.80 -30.48
CA TYR A 457 13.30 -1.57 -31.34
C TYR A 457 14.59 -2.09 -30.72
N SER A 458 15.41 -2.81 -31.53
CA SER A 458 16.79 -3.14 -31.15
C SER A 458 17.71 -1.91 -31.18
N LYS A 459 18.81 -1.92 -30.40
CA LYS A 459 19.82 -0.84 -30.39
C LYS A 459 20.32 -0.50 -31.80
N ASN A 460 20.69 -1.49 -32.61
CA ASN A 460 21.19 -1.28 -33.97
C ASN A 460 20.16 -0.65 -34.91
N LYS A 461 18.87 -0.95 -34.70
CA LYS A 461 17.79 -0.40 -35.50
C LYS A 461 17.53 1.05 -35.14
N ILE A 462 17.42 1.37 -33.85
CA ILE A 462 17.19 2.76 -33.41
C ILE A 462 18.35 3.66 -33.78
N GLU A 463 19.62 3.23 -33.65
CA GLU A 463 20.80 3.98 -34.02
C GLU A 463 20.79 4.39 -35.49
N LYS A 464 20.49 3.44 -36.38
CA LYS A 464 20.37 3.72 -37.82
C LYS A 464 19.23 4.68 -38.13
N ASP A 465 18.08 4.44 -37.53
CA ASP A 465 16.86 5.21 -37.81
C ASP A 465 16.96 6.63 -37.25
N ILE A 466 17.51 6.81 -36.04
CA ILE A 466 17.68 8.13 -35.43
C ILE A 466 18.69 8.98 -36.22
N ASN A 467 19.82 8.43 -36.65
CA ASN A 467 20.80 9.15 -37.46
C ASN A 467 20.23 9.55 -38.84
N ASN A 468 19.43 8.67 -39.48
CA ASN A 468 18.74 8.99 -40.73
C ASN A 468 17.67 10.07 -40.51
N PHE A 469 16.97 10.04 -39.40
CA PHE A 469 15.97 11.03 -39.07
C PHE A 469 16.59 12.39 -38.80
N LEU A 470 17.63 12.47 -37.99
CA LEU A 470 18.41 13.69 -37.73
C LEU A 470 18.95 14.31 -39.03
N LYS A 471 19.43 13.49 -39.97
CA LYS A 471 19.84 13.94 -41.29
C LYS A 471 18.71 14.56 -42.13
N LYS A 472 17.45 14.10 -41.94
CA LYS A 472 16.28 14.70 -42.60
C LYS A 472 15.92 16.03 -41.95
N ILE A 473 15.88 16.09 -40.63
CA ILE A 473 15.48 17.30 -39.89
C ILE A 473 16.47 18.44 -40.07
N THR A 474 17.76 18.19 -40.12
CA THR A 474 18.79 19.24 -40.41
C THR A 474 18.56 19.95 -41.74
N LYS A 475 17.88 19.31 -42.68
CA LYS A 475 17.46 19.92 -43.95
C LYS A 475 16.17 20.74 -43.85
N ASN A 476 15.41 20.57 -42.77
CA ASN A 476 14.16 21.28 -42.55
C ASN A 476 14.40 22.54 -41.71
N LYS A 477 14.53 23.70 -42.37
CA LYS A 477 14.78 24.99 -41.72
C LYS A 477 13.68 25.41 -40.71
N LYS A 478 12.51 24.76 -40.71
CA LYS A 478 11.40 25.02 -39.78
C LYS A 478 11.49 24.19 -38.52
N TYR A 479 12.32 23.15 -38.50
CA TYR A 479 12.51 22.28 -37.33
C TYR A 479 13.52 22.91 -36.36
N PHE A 480 13.18 22.84 -35.08
CA PHE A 480 14.08 23.17 -33.99
C PHE A 480 13.95 22.09 -32.89
N LEU A 481 15.03 21.84 -32.19
CA LEU A 481 15.01 20.90 -31.06
C LEU A 481 14.29 21.53 -29.87
N SER A 482 13.23 20.88 -29.41
CA SER A 482 12.59 21.18 -28.13
C SER A 482 13.36 20.54 -26.97
N LYS A 483 13.07 20.95 -25.73
CA LYS A 483 13.62 20.28 -24.54
C LYS A 483 13.26 18.81 -24.51
N LYS A 484 12.04 18.43 -24.89
CA LYS A 484 11.61 17.03 -25.00
C LYS A 484 12.40 16.23 -26.02
N ASP A 485 12.75 16.84 -27.17
CA ASP A 485 13.63 16.20 -28.16
C ASP A 485 15.02 15.93 -27.56
N ILE A 486 15.54 16.83 -26.73
CA ILE A 486 16.84 16.67 -26.08
C ILE A 486 16.79 15.58 -25.02
N ILE A 487 15.77 15.56 -24.16
CA ILE A 487 15.54 14.49 -23.20
C ILE A 487 15.56 13.13 -23.90
N PHE A 488 14.85 13.02 -25.03
CA PHE A 488 14.81 11.82 -25.86
C PHE A 488 16.21 11.42 -26.35
N LEU A 489 16.97 12.36 -26.92
CA LEU A 489 18.31 12.08 -27.46
C LEU A 489 19.33 11.74 -26.38
N GLU A 490 19.32 12.42 -25.24
CA GLU A 490 20.22 12.13 -24.12
C GLU A 490 19.92 10.76 -23.49
N SER A 491 18.66 10.37 -23.42
CA SER A 491 18.29 9.04 -22.94
C SER A 491 18.77 7.94 -23.89
N LEU A 492 18.71 8.15 -25.21
CA LEU A 492 19.30 7.23 -26.20
C LEU A 492 20.83 7.14 -26.05
N ARG A 493 21.50 8.27 -25.79
CA ARG A 493 22.96 8.29 -25.56
C ARG A 493 23.35 7.56 -24.28
N SER A 494 22.55 7.71 -23.22
CA SER A 494 22.75 6.96 -21.97
C SER A 494 22.68 5.46 -22.19
N ASP A 495 21.83 4.99 -23.10
CA ASP A 495 21.73 3.58 -23.50
C ASP A 495 22.88 3.11 -24.41
N GLY A 496 23.82 3.99 -24.70
CA GLY A 496 24.96 3.69 -25.57
C GLY A 496 24.63 3.72 -27.07
N ILE A 497 23.57 4.42 -27.48
CA ILE A 497 23.25 4.65 -28.89
C ILE A 497 24.19 5.74 -29.44
N GLU A 498 24.95 5.41 -30.49
CA GLU A 498 25.86 6.37 -31.14
C GLU A 498 25.07 7.35 -32.02
N ILE A 499 25.08 8.63 -31.62
CA ILE A 499 24.50 9.73 -32.39
C ILE A 499 25.65 10.56 -32.95
N ASP A 500 25.67 10.74 -34.27
CA ASP A 500 26.75 11.42 -35.00
C ASP A 500 27.00 12.84 -34.43
N LYS A 501 28.24 13.11 -34.03
CA LYS A 501 28.70 14.37 -33.39
C LYS A 501 28.37 15.63 -34.18
N LYS A 502 28.18 15.53 -35.50
CA LYS A 502 27.77 16.68 -36.33
C LYS A 502 26.40 17.26 -35.93
N TYR A 503 25.58 16.49 -35.19
CA TYR A 503 24.30 16.93 -34.69
C TYR A 503 24.36 17.62 -33.32
N ASP A 504 25.54 17.63 -32.67
CA ASP A 504 25.72 18.30 -31.37
C ASP A 504 25.50 19.81 -31.45
N ASN A 505 25.72 20.41 -32.62
CA ASN A 505 25.45 21.84 -32.87
C ASN A 505 23.93 22.19 -32.89
N LEU A 506 23.06 21.18 -32.94
CA LEU A 506 21.62 21.38 -32.79
C LEU A 506 21.22 21.59 -31.32
N TYR A 507 22.11 21.21 -30.41
CA TYR A 507 21.97 21.39 -28.98
C TYR A 507 22.57 22.72 -28.54
N LYS A 508 21.75 23.69 -28.23
CA LYS A 508 22.15 24.90 -27.51
C LYS A 508 21.31 25.02 -26.26
N ILE A 509 21.41 24.05 -25.38
CA ILE A 509 20.82 24.18 -24.04
C ILE A 509 21.99 24.12 -23.07
N GLU A 510 22.11 25.15 -22.25
CA GLU A 510 22.89 25.05 -21.03
C GLU A 510 22.23 23.96 -20.18
N PRO A 511 22.99 22.93 -19.75
CA PRO A 511 22.46 21.89 -18.90
C PRO A 511 21.85 22.58 -17.67
N SER A 512 20.55 22.35 -17.41
CA SER A 512 19.97 22.76 -16.15
C SER A 512 20.75 22.06 -15.04
N GLU A 513 21.31 22.83 -14.12
CA GLU A 513 22.14 22.29 -13.06
C GLU A 513 21.27 21.37 -12.19
N ILE A 514 21.73 20.13 -12.04
CA ILE A 514 21.11 19.20 -11.08
C ILE A 514 21.33 19.77 -9.69
N PRO A 515 20.29 19.85 -8.83
CA PRO A 515 20.43 20.32 -7.45
C PRO A 515 21.55 19.60 -6.71
N THR A 516 22.33 20.35 -5.95
CA THR A 516 23.55 19.85 -5.30
C THR A 516 23.31 18.65 -4.41
N ASP A 517 22.16 18.57 -3.75
CA ASP A 517 21.75 17.44 -2.90
C ASP A 517 21.63 16.15 -3.71
N ILE A 518 20.99 16.19 -4.87
CA ILE A 518 20.87 15.02 -5.76
C ILE A 518 22.22 14.68 -6.41
N GLN A 519 23.02 15.67 -6.79
CA GLN A 519 24.34 15.40 -7.35
C GLN A 519 25.24 14.65 -6.34
N VAL A 520 25.12 14.96 -5.05
CA VAL A 520 25.79 14.20 -3.98
C VAL A 520 25.28 12.77 -3.91
N MET A 521 23.96 12.56 -3.96
CA MET A 521 23.36 11.22 -3.96
C MET A 521 23.83 10.39 -5.16
N ILE A 522 23.91 11.00 -6.35
CA ILE A 522 24.41 10.35 -7.58
C ILE A 522 25.87 9.94 -7.40
N ASN A 523 26.72 10.86 -6.93
CA ASN A 523 28.16 10.61 -6.75
C ASN A 523 28.44 9.51 -5.72
N ASN A 524 27.59 9.39 -4.71
CA ASN A 524 27.67 8.36 -3.68
C ASN A 524 26.96 7.06 -4.07
N ASN A 525 26.32 6.99 -5.24
CA ASN A 525 25.47 5.87 -5.67
C ASN A 525 24.34 5.54 -4.67
N GLU A 526 23.70 6.57 -4.14
CA GLU A 526 22.57 6.47 -3.19
C GLU A 526 21.24 6.35 -3.97
N LYS A 527 21.06 5.28 -4.75
CA LYS A 527 19.91 5.10 -5.65
C LYS A 527 18.56 5.24 -4.92
N GLY A 528 18.42 4.60 -3.77
CA GLY A 528 17.18 4.64 -3.01
C GLY A 528 16.82 6.05 -2.52
N ALA A 529 17.77 6.77 -1.94
CA ALA A 529 17.57 8.15 -1.49
C ALA A 529 17.25 9.10 -2.65
N ALA A 530 17.95 8.93 -3.78
CA ALA A 530 17.69 9.71 -5.00
C ALA A 530 16.26 9.48 -5.53
N LEU A 531 15.80 8.24 -5.57
CA LEU A 531 14.41 7.92 -5.98
C LEU A 531 13.38 8.54 -5.03
N VAL A 532 13.58 8.44 -3.71
CA VAL A 532 12.69 9.10 -2.73
C VAL A 532 12.67 10.62 -2.94
N ARG A 533 13.81 11.21 -3.29
CA ARG A 533 13.89 12.64 -3.63
C ARG A 533 13.15 12.96 -4.93
N LEU A 534 13.20 12.09 -5.93
CA LEU A 534 12.40 12.25 -7.16
C LEU A 534 10.89 12.15 -6.87
N VAL A 535 10.46 11.25 -5.98
CA VAL A 535 9.07 11.19 -5.51
C VAL A 535 8.65 12.54 -4.88
N GLU A 536 9.52 13.16 -4.07
CA GLU A 536 9.25 14.49 -3.48
C GLU A 536 9.14 15.56 -4.58
N VAL A 537 9.95 15.50 -5.63
CA VAL A 537 9.94 16.45 -6.75
C VAL A 537 8.66 16.33 -7.57
N ILE A 538 8.23 15.11 -7.89
CA ILE A 538 6.96 14.87 -8.59
C ILE A 538 5.80 15.36 -7.69
N GLY A 539 5.78 14.96 -6.42
CA GLY A 539 4.89 15.48 -5.40
C GLY A 539 3.40 15.27 -5.73
N GLN A 540 2.68 16.38 -5.90
CA GLN A 540 1.23 16.39 -6.13
C GLN A 540 0.85 16.40 -7.61
N ASP A 541 1.80 16.65 -8.49
CA ASP A 541 1.55 16.81 -9.91
C ASP A 541 1.69 15.48 -10.64
N GLU A 542 0.78 15.20 -11.56
CA GLU A 542 0.90 14.08 -12.49
C GLU A 542 2.04 14.35 -13.47
N LEU A 543 2.76 13.33 -13.89
CA LEU A 543 3.93 13.43 -14.77
C LEU A 543 3.65 14.21 -16.05
N ASP A 544 2.44 14.13 -16.60
CA ASP A 544 2.05 14.84 -17.82
C ASP A 544 1.83 16.36 -17.62
N ARG A 545 1.80 16.83 -16.36
CA ARG A 545 1.61 18.24 -15.99
C ARG A 545 2.88 18.90 -15.49
N ILE A 546 3.93 18.12 -15.25
CA ILE A 546 5.22 18.63 -14.82
C ILE A 546 5.88 19.42 -15.95
N ASP A 547 6.53 20.52 -15.63
CA ASP A 547 7.27 21.34 -16.60
C ASP A 547 8.48 20.61 -17.19
N GLU A 548 8.90 21.02 -18.39
CA GLU A 548 9.95 20.36 -19.15
C GLU A 548 11.34 20.41 -18.45
N ASP A 549 11.59 21.42 -17.62
CA ASP A 549 12.86 21.53 -16.88
C ASP A 549 12.91 20.51 -15.75
N THR A 550 11.81 20.35 -15.03
CA THR A 550 11.68 19.33 -13.99
C THR A 550 11.73 17.92 -14.58
N ILE A 551 11.07 17.67 -15.72
CA ILE A 551 11.17 16.37 -16.41
C ILE A 551 12.61 16.11 -16.85
N TYR A 552 13.30 17.11 -17.44
CA TYR A 552 14.71 16.98 -17.82
C TYR A 552 15.58 16.58 -16.62
N PHE A 553 15.36 17.24 -15.48
CA PHE A 553 16.03 16.94 -14.24
C PHE A 553 15.79 15.49 -13.77
N ILE A 554 14.52 15.03 -13.74
CA ILE A 554 14.15 13.66 -13.35
C ILE A 554 14.85 12.64 -14.24
N ILE A 555 14.76 12.80 -15.56
CA ILE A 555 15.32 11.88 -16.54
C ILE A 555 16.86 11.90 -16.51
N SER A 556 17.48 13.07 -16.36
CA SER A 556 18.93 13.19 -16.25
C SER A 556 19.46 12.48 -15.00
N THR A 557 18.74 12.58 -13.87
CA THR A 557 19.08 11.86 -12.64
C THR A 557 19.00 10.34 -12.83
N LEU A 558 17.92 9.84 -13.45
CA LEU A 558 17.75 8.41 -13.72
C LEU A 558 18.79 7.87 -14.70
N ASN A 559 19.17 8.66 -15.73
CA ASN A 559 20.25 8.33 -16.66
C ASN A 559 21.59 8.17 -15.92
N GLN A 560 21.95 9.12 -15.05
CA GLN A 560 23.23 9.06 -14.31
C GLN A 560 23.29 7.91 -13.30
N LEU A 561 22.15 7.49 -12.76
CA LEU A 561 22.05 6.34 -11.85
C LEU A 561 21.87 5.00 -12.58
N ASN A 562 21.77 4.99 -13.92
CA ASN A 562 21.51 3.82 -14.76
C ASN A 562 20.22 3.08 -14.35
N ILE A 563 19.14 3.82 -14.08
CA ILE A 563 17.83 3.29 -13.72
C ILE A 563 16.91 3.33 -14.96
N ASP A 564 17.21 2.46 -15.91
CA ASP A 564 16.65 2.54 -17.27
C ASP A 564 15.17 2.16 -17.33
N VAL A 565 14.71 1.15 -16.58
CA VAL A 565 13.31 0.69 -16.64
C VAL A 565 12.36 1.79 -16.15
N ILE A 566 12.64 2.40 -15.00
CA ILE A 566 11.84 3.50 -14.45
C ILE A 566 11.89 4.72 -15.39
N ARG A 567 13.10 5.07 -15.88
CA ARG A 567 13.28 6.15 -16.85
C ARG A 567 12.41 5.92 -18.09
N ASN A 568 12.47 4.74 -18.69
CA ASN A 568 11.74 4.42 -19.91
C ASN A 568 10.23 4.52 -19.71
N LYS A 569 9.73 4.07 -18.56
CA LYS A 569 8.32 4.22 -18.23
C LYS A 569 7.89 5.68 -18.17
N ILE A 570 8.65 6.54 -17.47
CA ILE A 570 8.38 7.98 -17.40
C ILE A 570 8.45 8.61 -18.80
N LEU A 571 9.45 8.26 -19.61
CA LEU A 571 9.60 8.80 -20.97
C LEU A 571 8.39 8.49 -21.86
N LEU A 572 7.86 7.27 -21.79
CA LEU A 572 6.68 6.86 -22.55
C LEU A 572 5.42 7.61 -22.14
N GLU A 573 5.36 8.12 -20.91
CA GLU A 573 4.24 8.89 -20.41
C GLU A 573 4.32 10.39 -20.75
N VAL A 574 5.51 10.98 -20.60
CA VAL A 574 5.69 12.45 -20.68
C VAL A 574 6.07 12.95 -22.06
N LEU A 575 6.77 12.15 -22.90
CA LEU A 575 7.25 12.62 -24.21
C LEU A 575 6.14 12.76 -25.25
N PRO A 576 5.22 11.78 -25.44
CA PRO A 576 4.17 11.91 -26.44
C PRO A 576 3.21 13.03 -26.08
N LEU A 577 2.98 13.95 -27.02
CA LEU A 577 1.92 14.95 -26.87
C LEU A 577 0.56 14.26 -27.01
N LYS A 578 -0.31 14.44 -26.02
CA LYS A 578 -1.73 14.06 -26.13
C LYS A 578 -2.40 15.07 -27.06
N VAL A 579 -2.91 14.62 -28.21
CA VAL A 579 -3.64 15.42 -29.19
C VAL A 579 -5.12 15.27 -28.96
#